data_76912fe7881d54708c70890e35ce445b
#
_entry.id   76912fe7881d54708c70890e35ce445b
#
_cell.length_a   1.000
_cell.length_b   1.000
_cell.length_c   1.000
_cell.angle_alpha   90.00
_cell.angle_beta   90.00
_cell.angle_gamma   90.00
#
_symmetry.space_group_name_H-M   'P 1'
#
loop_
_entity.id
_entity.type
_entity.pdbx_description
1 polymer ?
#
loop_
_entity_poly.entity_id
_entity_poly.type
_entity_poly.pdbx_seq_one_letter_code
_entity_poly.pdbx_strand_id
1 'polypeptide(L)'
;MRDTDNDNNGMHSILVVDDEEAVLAALGETLGREGYQVRTAPNAVQALTLLKHDMFSVVITDQNMPMLTGLEFLAQVKQLQPDATRILITAVLNLDTVIDCINKGEIYRFVVKPWLREELLATVRNAVQRYELICKNAMLQAATLSINEKLTRVNKALEEQVARVAGQNEALARLNGALEQNLHRSVELCLRTMQTFYPTLGSQARRVFELCKAVAD
;
A
#
# COMPACT_ATOMS: atom_id res chain seq x y z
N MET A 1 10.97 -12.48 30.59
CA MET A 1 10.59 -11.87 29.31
C MET A 1 9.50 -12.78 28.77
N ARG A 2 8.25 -12.43 28.98
CA ARG A 2 7.09 -13.24 28.54
C ARG A 2 6.82 -12.88 27.09
N ASP A 3 6.79 -13.90 26.24
CA ASP A 3 6.53 -13.77 24.82
C ASP A 3 5.17 -13.12 24.59
N THR A 4 5.18 -11.97 23.94
CA THR A 4 4.00 -11.17 23.58
C THR A 4 3.37 -11.64 22.23
N ASP A 5 3.75 -12.82 21.74
CA ASP A 5 3.32 -13.34 20.44
C ASP A 5 1.96 -14.05 20.46
N ASN A 6 1.27 -14.13 21.61
CA ASN A 6 0.08 -14.97 21.74
C ASN A 6 -1.28 -14.24 21.65
N ASP A 7 -1.29 -12.89 21.51
CA ASP A 7 -2.54 -12.13 21.58
C ASP A 7 -3.32 -12.01 20.25
N ASN A 8 -2.75 -12.48 19.13
CA ASN A 8 -3.41 -12.34 17.80
C ASN A 8 -3.99 -13.65 17.23
N ASN A 9 -3.80 -14.78 17.91
CA ASN A 9 -4.25 -16.08 17.43
C ASN A 9 -5.79 -16.24 17.39
N GLY A 10 -6.52 -15.51 18.22
CA GLY A 10 -8.00 -15.56 18.26
C GLY A 10 -8.68 -14.98 17.02
N MET A 11 -7.94 -14.34 16.12
CA MET A 11 -8.48 -13.66 14.93
C MET A 11 -8.37 -14.49 13.65
N HIS A 12 -7.68 -15.65 13.67
CA HIS A 12 -7.45 -16.48 12.48
C HIS A 12 -8.37 -17.68 12.43
N SER A 13 -9.12 -17.82 11.32
CA SER A 13 -9.96 -18.96 11.04
C SER A 13 -9.19 -20.01 10.24
N ILE A 14 -9.23 -21.25 10.69
CA ILE A 14 -8.59 -22.39 10.05
C ILE A 14 -9.66 -23.39 9.63
N LEU A 15 -9.64 -23.79 8.38
CA LEU A 15 -10.49 -24.87 7.86
C LEU A 15 -9.70 -26.18 7.84
N VAL A 16 -10.24 -27.23 8.47
CA VAL A 16 -9.69 -28.59 8.47
C VAL A 16 -10.63 -29.51 7.73
N VAL A 17 -10.11 -30.29 6.78
CA VAL A 17 -10.89 -31.17 5.92
C VAL A 17 -10.25 -32.56 5.94
N ASP A 18 -10.97 -33.53 6.43
CA ASP A 18 -10.55 -34.93 6.51
C ASP A 18 -11.82 -35.82 6.58
N ASP A 19 -11.83 -36.99 5.97
CA ASP A 19 -12.98 -37.89 6.04
C ASP A 19 -13.00 -38.72 7.34
N GLU A 20 -11.94 -38.72 8.10
CA GLU A 20 -11.83 -39.35 9.42
C GLU A 20 -12.28 -38.37 10.54
N GLU A 21 -13.42 -38.64 11.16
CA GLU A 21 -13.97 -37.82 12.27
C GLU A 21 -13.00 -37.69 13.45
N ALA A 22 -12.23 -38.76 13.73
CA ALA A 22 -11.24 -38.77 14.80
C ALA A 22 -10.09 -37.75 14.52
N VAL A 23 -9.68 -37.62 13.26
CA VAL A 23 -8.65 -36.64 12.81
C VAL A 23 -9.19 -35.22 12.93
N LEU A 24 -10.43 -35.00 12.47
CA LEU A 24 -11.09 -33.69 12.59
C LEU A 24 -11.19 -33.24 14.06
N ALA A 25 -11.60 -34.15 14.96
CA ALA A 25 -11.70 -33.86 16.38
C ALA A 25 -10.32 -33.51 17.00
N ALA A 26 -9.30 -34.34 16.70
CA ALA A 26 -7.95 -34.15 17.22
C ALA A 26 -7.29 -32.86 16.75
N LEU A 27 -7.42 -32.51 15.46
CA LEU A 27 -6.92 -31.26 14.90
C LEU A 27 -7.71 -30.06 15.43
N GLY A 28 -9.05 -30.18 15.49
CA GLY A 28 -9.92 -29.14 16.04
C GLY A 28 -9.58 -28.80 17.48
N GLU A 29 -9.38 -29.81 18.35
CA GLU A 29 -8.98 -29.58 19.74
C GLU A 29 -7.56 -29.04 19.85
N THR A 30 -6.61 -29.56 19.08
CA THR A 30 -5.21 -29.13 19.13
C THR A 30 -5.06 -27.67 18.74
N LEU A 31 -5.67 -27.27 17.63
CA LEU A 31 -5.60 -25.90 17.13
C LEU A 31 -6.48 -24.94 17.93
N GLY A 32 -7.64 -25.39 18.41
CA GLY A 32 -8.50 -24.61 19.28
C GLY A 32 -7.84 -24.24 20.61
N ARG A 33 -7.03 -25.13 21.19
CA ARG A 33 -6.23 -24.85 22.41
C ARG A 33 -5.16 -23.78 22.21
N GLU A 34 -4.69 -23.60 20.96
CA GLU A 34 -3.74 -22.55 20.59
C GLU A 34 -4.44 -21.21 20.26
N GLY A 35 -5.77 -21.13 20.40
CA GLY A 35 -6.56 -19.91 20.21
C GLY A 35 -7.08 -19.68 18.78
N TYR A 36 -6.91 -20.62 17.87
CA TYR A 36 -7.45 -20.49 16.51
C TYR A 36 -8.96 -20.78 16.46
N GLN A 37 -9.68 -20.09 15.59
CA GLN A 37 -11.05 -20.47 15.25
C GLN A 37 -11.03 -21.60 14.23
N VAL A 38 -11.41 -22.81 14.64
CA VAL A 38 -11.35 -23.98 13.78
C VAL A 38 -12.74 -24.33 13.26
N ARG A 39 -12.84 -24.48 11.95
CA ARG A 39 -13.99 -25.09 11.27
C ARG A 39 -13.55 -26.40 10.67
N THR A 40 -14.39 -27.39 10.78
CA THR A 40 -14.12 -28.75 10.26
C THR A 40 -15.12 -29.12 9.18
N ALA A 41 -14.70 -29.89 8.19
CA ALA A 41 -15.55 -30.41 7.15
C ALA A 41 -15.15 -31.90 6.86
N PRO A 42 -16.09 -32.85 6.79
CA PRO A 42 -15.79 -34.24 6.56
C PRO A 42 -15.54 -34.60 5.09
N ASN A 43 -15.61 -33.63 4.18
CA ASN A 43 -15.35 -33.82 2.76
C ASN A 43 -15.15 -32.51 2.05
N ALA A 44 -14.58 -32.56 0.84
CA ALA A 44 -14.30 -31.37 0.01
C ALA A 44 -15.57 -30.58 -0.37
N VAL A 45 -16.72 -31.23 -0.57
CA VAL A 45 -17.96 -30.56 -0.98
C VAL A 45 -18.47 -29.61 0.11
N GLN A 46 -18.49 -30.09 1.35
CA GLN A 46 -18.86 -29.25 2.50
C GLN A 46 -17.83 -28.12 2.74
N ALA A 47 -16.54 -28.46 2.61
CA ALA A 47 -15.46 -27.48 2.72
C ALA A 47 -15.58 -26.35 1.68
N LEU A 48 -15.87 -26.68 0.42
CA LEU A 48 -16.10 -25.68 -0.63
C LEU A 48 -17.34 -24.81 -0.37
N THR A 49 -18.35 -25.33 0.30
CA THR A 49 -19.51 -24.54 0.72
C THR A 49 -19.12 -23.54 1.80
N LEU A 50 -18.33 -23.97 2.80
CA LEU A 50 -17.82 -23.06 3.83
C LEU A 50 -16.93 -21.96 3.22
N LEU A 51 -16.04 -22.29 2.29
CA LEU A 51 -15.15 -21.35 1.61
C LEU A 51 -15.88 -20.26 0.80
N LYS A 52 -17.14 -20.47 0.42
CA LYS A 52 -17.96 -19.45 -0.26
C LYS A 52 -18.58 -18.43 0.69
N HIS A 53 -18.70 -18.77 1.96
CA HIS A 53 -19.38 -17.93 2.97
C HIS A 53 -18.42 -17.37 4.02
N ASP A 54 -17.36 -18.09 4.34
CA ASP A 54 -16.39 -17.73 5.37
C ASP A 54 -15.00 -17.56 4.77
N MET A 55 -14.20 -16.65 5.32
CA MET A 55 -12.79 -16.47 4.96
C MET A 55 -11.90 -17.24 5.90
N PHE A 56 -10.88 -17.90 5.35
CA PHE A 56 -9.93 -18.70 6.12
C PHE A 56 -8.50 -18.23 5.88
N SER A 57 -7.74 -18.12 6.97
CA SER A 57 -6.30 -17.82 6.90
C SER A 57 -5.50 -19.03 6.45
N VAL A 58 -5.91 -20.21 6.93
CA VAL A 58 -5.24 -21.48 6.62
C VAL A 58 -6.29 -22.55 6.28
N VAL A 59 -6.01 -23.34 5.26
CA VAL A 59 -6.79 -24.53 4.90
C VAL A 59 -5.88 -25.74 5.01
N ILE A 60 -6.30 -26.72 5.80
CA ILE A 60 -5.60 -27.98 6.02
C ILE A 60 -6.48 -29.09 5.48
N THR A 61 -5.95 -29.96 4.63
CA THR A 61 -6.72 -31.07 4.06
C THR A 61 -5.93 -32.37 4.04
N ASP A 62 -6.62 -33.50 4.23
CA ASP A 62 -6.06 -34.81 3.90
C ASP A 62 -5.93 -34.96 2.38
N GLN A 63 -4.96 -35.79 1.97
CA GLN A 63 -4.76 -36.12 0.55
C GLN A 63 -5.81 -37.11 0.05
N ASN A 64 -6.14 -38.14 0.86
CA ASN A 64 -6.95 -39.27 0.43
C ASN A 64 -8.39 -39.11 0.92
N MET A 65 -9.17 -38.30 0.22
CA MET A 65 -10.59 -38.12 0.51
C MET A 65 -11.46 -38.73 -0.60
N PRO A 66 -12.67 -39.19 -0.26
CA PRO A 66 -13.62 -39.66 -1.28
C PRO A 66 -13.99 -38.53 -2.27
N MET A 67 -14.17 -38.90 -3.54
CA MET A 67 -14.63 -38.04 -4.64
C MET A 67 -13.63 -37.03 -5.13
N LEU A 68 -12.88 -36.34 -4.26
CA LEU A 68 -11.93 -35.31 -4.62
C LEU A 68 -10.67 -35.45 -3.76
N THR A 69 -9.51 -35.51 -4.40
CA THR A 69 -8.23 -35.58 -3.68
C THR A 69 -7.92 -34.24 -3.02
N GLY A 70 -7.08 -34.26 -1.95
CA GLY A 70 -6.66 -33.04 -1.28
C GLY A 70 -6.00 -32.03 -2.21
N LEU A 71 -5.17 -32.50 -3.13
CA LEU A 71 -4.53 -31.61 -4.11
C LEU A 71 -5.54 -30.95 -5.06
N GLU A 72 -6.51 -31.67 -5.58
CA GLU A 72 -7.57 -31.14 -6.43
C GLU A 72 -8.45 -30.16 -5.67
N PHE A 73 -8.74 -30.44 -4.40
CA PHE A 73 -9.45 -29.52 -3.51
C PHE A 73 -8.64 -28.22 -3.28
N LEU A 74 -7.35 -28.32 -2.95
CA LEU A 74 -6.51 -27.14 -2.74
C LEU A 74 -6.31 -26.29 -3.99
N ALA A 75 -6.35 -26.89 -5.18
CA ALA A 75 -6.37 -26.13 -6.43
C ALA A 75 -7.64 -25.27 -6.57
N GLN A 76 -8.80 -25.78 -6.13
CA GLN A 76 -10.05 -25.00 -6.09
C GLN A 76 -10.02 -23.93 -4.98
N VAL A 77 -9.45 -24.24 -3.80
CA VAL A 77 -9.23 -23.25 -2.73
C VAL A 77 -8.42 -22.06 -3.24
N LYS A 78 -7.37 -22.31 -4.02
CA LYS A 78 -6.53 -21.27 -4.61
C LYS A 78 -7.32 -20.31 -5.53
N GLN A 79 -8.33 -20.81 -6.21
CA GLN A 79 -9.20 -19.98 -7.05
C GLN A 79 -10.21 -19.16 -6.24
N LEU A 80 -10.76 -19.75 -5.16
CA LEU A 80 -11.77 -19.11 -4.33
C LEU A 80 -11.15 -18.12 -3.33
N GLN A 81 -10.08 -18.53 -2.67
CA GLN A 81 -9.35 -17.75 -1.66
C GLN A 81 -7.84 -17.83 -1.92
N PRO A 82 -7.31 -17.04 -2.86
CA PRO A 82 -5.92 -17.11 -3.29
C PRO A 82 -4.92 -16.83 -2.17
N ASP A 83 -5.30 -15.97 -1.22
CA ASP A 83 -4.47 -15.55 -0.10
C ASP A 83 -4.40 -16.59 1.02
N ALA A 84 -5.38 -17.49 1.12
CA ALA A 84 -5.40 -18.55 2.13
C ALA A 84 -4.16 -19.46 1.98
N THR A 85 -3.49 -19.73 3.09
CA THR A 85 -2.33 -20.63 3.09
C THR A 85 -2.81 -22.09 3.15
N ARG A 86 -2.32 -22.93 2.24
CA ARG A 86 -2.81 -24.28 1.99
C ARG A 86 -1.80 -25.30 2.48
N ILE A 87 -2.23 -26.19 3.37
CA ILE A 87 -1.44 -27.29 3.95
C ILE A 87 -2.08 -28.62 3.56
N LEU A 88 -1.26 -29.54 3.08
CA LEU A 88 -1.67 -30.93 2.78
C LEU A 88 -1.19 -31.83 3.89
N ILE A 89 -2.07 -32.71 4.37
CA ILE A 89 -1.72 -33.84 5.25
C ILE A 89 -1.76 -35.12 4.42
N THR A 90 -0.76 -35.98 4.54
CA THR A 90 -0.70 -37.21 3.75
C THR A 90 0.03 -38.33 4.47
N ALA A 91 -0.44 -39.58 4.30
CA ALA A 91 0.25 -40.76 4.77
C ALA A 91 1.22 -41.35 3.72
N VAL A 92 1.04 -40.99 2.46
CA VAL A 92 1.82 -41.55 1.33
C VAL A 92 2.55 -40.42 0.63
N LEU A 93 3.87 -40.52 0.57
CA LEU A 93 4.75 -39.58 -0.12
C LEU A 93 5.00 -40.06 -1.56
N ASN A 94 4.18 -39.58 -2.49
CA ASN A 94 4.67 -39.41 -3.85
C ASN A 94 5.39 -38.08 -3.91
N LEU A 95 6.68 -38.06 -3.53
CA LEU A 95 7.50 -36.85 -3.37
C LEU A 95 7.51 -36.01 -4.60
N ASP A 96 7.57 -36.57 -5.79
CA ASP A 96 7.62 -35.84 -7.04
C ASP A 96 6.35 -34.97 -7.27
N THR A 97 5.19 -35.58 -7.04
CA THR A 97 3.90 -34.86 -7.16
C THR A 97 3.76 -33.75 -6.14
N VAL A 98 4.17 -33.99 -4.90
CA VAL A 98 4.08 -32.98 -3.82
C VAL A 98 5.05 -31.82 -4.08
N ILE A 99 6.29 -32.10 -4.51
CA ILE A 99 7.27 -31.09 -4.88
C ILE A 99 6.77 -30.24 -6.05
N ASP A 100 6.18 -30.85 -7.05
CA ASP A 100 5.58 -30.15 -8.19
C ASP A 100 4.45 -29.19 -7.74
N CYS A 101 3.60 -29.64 -6.82
CA CYS A 101 2.51 -28.81 -6.29
C CYS A 101 3.02 -27.64 -5.43
N ILE A 102 4.11 -27.84 -4.67
CA ILE A 102 4.78 -26.74 -3.95
C ILE A 102 5.35 -25.72 -4.95
N ASN A 103 6.08 -26.19 -5.96
CA ASN A 103 6.72 -25.34 -6.97
C ASN A 103 5.69 -24.54 -7.78
N LYS A 104 4.52 -25.09 -8.06
CA LYS A 104 3.40 -24.41 -8.71
C LYS A 104 2.62 -23.47 -7.76
N GLY A 105 2.97 -23.43 -6.47
CA GLY A 105 2.30 -22.63 -5.46
C GLY A 105 0.88 -23.08 -5.15
N GLU A 106 0.55 -24.35 -5.40
CA GLU A 106 -0.74 -24.93 -5.10
C GLU A 106 -0.86 -25.24 -3.60
N ILE A 107 0.22 -25.69 -2.98
CA ILE A 107 0.36 -25.90 -1.54
C ILE A 107 1.52 -25.10 -0.96
N TYR A 108 1.41 -24.70 0.29
CA TYR A 108 2.48 -24.05 1.04
C TYR A 108 3.44 -25.07 1.63
N ARG A 109 2.87 -26.07 2.29
CA ARG A 109 3.62 -27.15 2.95
C ARG A 109 2.77 -28.41 3.04
N PHE A 110 3.44 -29.54 3.19
CA PHE A 110 2.79 -30.79 3.56
C PHE A 110 3.23 -31.26 4.95
N VAL A 111 2.40 -32.09 5.59
CA VAL A 111 2.66 -32.75 6.88
C VAL A 111 2.40 -34.23 6.68
N VAL A 112 3.30 -35.09 7.18
CA VAL A 112 3.21 -36.53 7.01
C VAL A 112 2.48 -37.16 8.19
N LYS A 113 1.52 -38.05 7.93
CA LYS A 113 0.87 -38.89 8.95
C LYS A 113 1.79 -40.09 9.34
N PRO A 114 2.00 -40.39 10.64
CA PRO A 114 1.57 -39.66 11.81
C PRO A 114 2.48 -38.45 12.06
N TRP A 115 1.89 -37.31 12.45
CA TRP A 115 2.64 -36.09 12.75
C TRP A 115 2.92 -35.92 14.24
N LEU A 116 3.98 -35.18 14.55
CA LEU A 116 4.23 -34.71 15.90
C LEU A 116 3.44 -33.39 16.12
N ARG A 117 2.82 -33.27 17.30
CA ARG A 117 2.03 -32.07 17.64
C ARG A 117 2.81 -30.79 17.44
N GLU A 118 4.07 -30.73 17.87
CA GLU A 118 4.93 -29.57 17.78
C GLU A 118 5.23 -29.18 16.34
N GLU A 119 5.45 -30.15 15.46
CA GLU A 119 5.69 -29.95 14.04
C GLU A 119 4.45 -29.37 13.33
N LEU A 120 3.28 -29.93 13.62
CA LEU A 120 2.01 -29.42 13.10
C LEU A 120 1.78 -27.99 13.53
N LEU A 121 1.93 -27.69 14.82
CA LEU A 121 1.73 -26.35 15.37
C LEU A 121 2.72 -25.33 14.80
N ALA A 122 3.99 -25.71 14.64
CA ALA A 122 4.99 -24.86 14.00
C ALA A 122 4.62 -24.60 12.54
N THR A 123 4.15 -25.60 11.82
CA THR A 123 3.70 -25.46 10.42
C THR A 123 2.50 -24.53 10.30
N VAL A 124 1.53 -24.66 11.19
CA VAL A 124 0.33 -23.80 11.20
C VAL A 124 0.67 -22.36 11.57
N ARG A 125 1.51 -22.13 12.60
CA ARG A 125 1.98 -20.78 12.95
C ARG A 125 2.66 -20.09 11.75
N ASN A 126 3.57 -20.79 11.08
CA ASN A 126 4.25 -20.25 9.90
C ASN A 126 3.25 -19.97 8.74
N ALA A 127 2.22 -20.80 8.59
CA ALA A 127 1.18 -20.62 7.59
C ALA A 127 0.32 -19.38 7.86
N VAL A 128 -0.04 -19.15 9.13
CA VAL A 128 -0.76 -17.95 9.57
C VAL A 128 0.09 -16.68 9.33
N GLN A 129 1.36 -16.68 9.75
CA GLN A 129 2.27 -15.56 9.50
C GLN A 129 2.41 -15.25 8.01
N ARG A 130 2.48 -16.30 7.17
CA ARG A 130 2.50 -16.11 5.72
C ARG A 130 1.23 -15.41 5.22
N TYR A 131 0.05 -15.83 5.68
CA TYR A 131 -1.23 -15.20 5.34
C TYR A 131 -1.24 -13.73 5.74
N GLU A 132 -0.83 -13.41 6.97
CA GLU A 132 -0.73 -12.03 7.47
C GLU A 132 0.18 -11.17 6.59
N LEU A 133 1.34 -11.70 6.21
CA LEU A 133 2.28 -11.01 5.33
C LEU A 133 1.68 -10.74 3.94
N ILE A 134 0.94 -11.70 3.37
CA ILE A 134 0.26 -11.53 2.08
C ILE A 134 -0.78 -10.41 2.19
N CYS A 135 -1.65 -10.46 3.19
CA CYS A 135 -2.68 -9.44 3.42
C CYS A 135 -2.07 -8.05 3.67
N LYS A 136 -1.03 -7.98 4.50
CA LYS A 136 -0.32 -6.73 4.78
C LYS A 136 0.34 -6.14 3.54
N ASN A 137 0.98 -6.98 2.71
CA ASN A 137 1.56 -6.54 1.45
C ASN A 137 0.51 -5.99 0.49
N ALA A 138 -0.63 -6.67 0.36
CA ALA A 138 -1.74 -6.21 -0.48
C ALA A 138 -2.28 -4.84 -0.02
N MET A 139 -2.46 -4.65 1.29
CA MET A 139 -2.87 -3.37 1.88
C MET A 139 -1.84 -2.25 1.63
N LEU A 140 -0.55 -2.55 1.83
CA LEU A 140 0.52 -1.58 1.60
C LEU A 140 0.62 -1.18 0.12
N GLN A 141 0.48 -2.11 -0.80
CA GLN A 141 0.46 -1.84 -2.23
C GLN A 141 -0.71 -0.93 -2.62
N ALA A 142 -1.92 -1.22 -2.13
CA ALA A 142 -3.09 -0.39 -2.37
C ALA A 142 -2.93 1.02 -1.81
N ALA A 143 -2.39 1.16 -0.59
CA ALA A 143 -2.09 2.45 0.02
C ALA A 143 -1.04 3.24 -0.79
N THR A 144 0.02 2.57 -1.25
CA THR A 144 1.08 3.19 -2.05
C THR A 144 0.54 3.73 -3.38
N LEU A 145 -0.30 2.96 -4.07
CA LEU A 145 -0.95 3.41 -5.31
C LEU A 145 -1.81 4.66 -5.07
N SER A 146 -2.62 4.66 -4.02
CA SER A 146 -3.45 5.82 -3.65
C SER A 146 -2.63 7.06 -3.33
N ILE A 147 -1.50 6.90 -2.60
CA ILE A 147 -0.59 8.01 -2.30
C ILE A 147 0.08 8.55 -3.57
N ASN A 148 0.53 7.68 -4.47
CA ASN A 148 1.15 8.08 -5.72
C ASN A 148 0.18 8.87 -6.63
N GLU A 149 -1.09 8.46 -6.70
CA GLU A 149 -2.11 9.22 -7.43
C GLU A 149 -2.32 10.63 -6.82
N LYS A 150 -2.41 10.72 -5.50
CA LYS A 150 -2.52 12.01 -4.81
C LYS A 150 -1.30 12.89 -5.06
N LEU A 151 -0.10 12.32 -4.97
CA LEU A 151 1.16 13.04 -5.22
C LEU A 151 1.21 13.60 -6.65
N THR A 152 0.82 12.80 -7.64
CA THR A 152 0.77 13.24 -9.04
C THR A 152 -0.18 14.42 -9.24
N ARG A 153 -1.36 14.37 -8.60
CA ARG A 153 -2.35 15.49 -8.66
C ARG A 153 -1.80 16.77 -8.01
N VAL A 154 -1.18 16.63 -6.83
CA VAL A 154 -0.60 17.77 -6.11
C VAL A 154 0.56 18.39 -6.89
N ASN A 155 1.45 17.57 -7.44
CA ASN A 155 2.57 18.07 -8.26
C ASN A 155 2.08 18.86 -9.48
N LYS A 156 1.07 18.33 -10.20
CA LYS A 156 0.49 19.05 -11.34
C LYS A 156 -0.12 20.40 -10.93
N ALA A 157 -0.86 20.44 -9.83
CA ALA A 157 -1.44 21.68 -9.32
C ALA A 157 -0.35 22.70 -8.89
N LEU A 158 0.75 22.21 -8.32
CA LEU A 158 1.90 23.05 -7.95
C LEU A 158 2.59 23.61 -9.19
N GLU A 159 2.83 22.82 -10.23
CA GLU A 159 3.41 23.29 -11.49
C GLU A 159 2.56 24.40 -12.12
N GLU A 160 1.23 24.23 -12.15
CA GLU A 160 0.29 25.24 -12.65
C GLU A 160 0.35 26.55 -11.81
N GLN A 161 0.50 26.42 -10.48
CA GLN A 161 0.62 27.56 -9.59
C GLN A 161 1.96 28.29 -9.79
N VAL A 162 3.06 27.55 -9.91
CA VAL A 162 4.39 28.12 -10.18
C VAL A 162 4.39 28.90 -11.50
N ALA A 163 3.83 28.32 -12.57
CA ALA A 163 3.72 29.00 -13.86
C ALA A 163 2.88 30.30 -13.77
N ARG A 164 1.80 30.29 -12.98
CA ARG A 164 0.95 31.47 -12.76
C ARG A 164 1.71 32.58 -12.02
N VAL A 165 2.42 32.23 -10.94
CA VAL A 165 3.23 33.20 -10.16
C VAL A 165 4.36 33.79 -11.02
N ALA A 166 5.02 32.97 -11.83
CA ALA A 166 6.05 33.44 -12.76
C ALA A 166 5.48 34.48 -13.74
N GLY A 167 4.33 34.19 -14.35
CA GLY A 167 3.66 35.16 -15.23
C GLY A 167 3.24 36.47 -14.53
N GLN A 168 2.77 36.37 -13.28
CA GLN A 168 2.44 37.55 -12.48
C GLN A 168 3.69 38.43 -12.18
N ASN A 169 4.80 37.77 -11.83
CA ASN A 169 6.06 38.47 -11.55
C ASN A 169 6.60 39.19 -12.81
N GLU A 170 6.51 38.55 -13.99
CA GLU A 170 6.88 39.23 -15.23
C GLU A 170 6.00 40.47 -15.53
N ALA A 171 4.68 40.33 -15.33
CA ALA A 171 3.75 41.43 -15.50
C ALA A 171 4.03 42.62 -14.54
N LEU A 172 4.32 42.31 -13.26
CA LEU A 172 4.73 43.28 -12.26
C LEU A 172 6.04 44.00 -12.64
N ALA A 173 7.03 43.23 -13.10
CA ALA A 173 8.31 43.81 -13.54
C ALA A 173 8.12 44.80 -14.72
N ARG A 174 7.28 44.43 -15.71
CA ARG A 174 6.93 45.32 -16.83
C ARG A 174 6.20 46.59 -16.37
N LEU A 175 5.26 46.45 -15.43
CA LEU A 175 4.49 47.57 -14.89
C LEU A 175 5.38 48.54 -14.11
N ASN A 176 6.26 48.01 -13.26
CA ASN A 176 7.24 48.82 -12.52
C ASN A 176 8.16 49.57 -13.45
N GLY A 177 8.72 48.93 -14.48
CA GLY A 177 9.56 49.63 -15.46
C GLY A 177 8.80 50.72 -16.24
N ALA A 178 7.54 50.52 -16.58
CA ALA A 178 6.70 51.54 -17.22
C ALA A 178 6.40 52.70 -16.25
N LEU A 179 6.16 52.41 -14.98
CA LEU A 179 5.91 53.41 -13.95
C LEU A 179 7.16 54.31 -13.73
N GLU A 180 8.34 53.70 -13.62
CA GLU A 180 9.61 54.43 -13.49
C GLU A 180 9.88 55.35 -14.68
N GLN A 181 9.65 54.86 -15.90
CA GLN A 181 9.78 55.69 -17.11
C GLN A 181 8.79 56.84 -17.14
N ASN A 182 7.53 56.63 -16.76
CA ASN A 182 6.52 57.67 -16.69
C ASN A 182 6.86 58.74 -15.63
N LEU A 183 7.32 58.29 -14.45
CA LEU A 183 7.77 59.20 -13.39
C LEU A 183 8.94 60.05 -13.88
N HIS A 184 9.94 59.42 -14.50
CA HIS A 184 11.10 60.15 -15.04
C HIS A 184 10.68 61.21 -16.07
N ARG A 185 9.81 60.86 -17.03
CA ARG A 185 9.27 61.80 -18.03
C ARG A 185 8.49 62.93 -17.39
N SER A 186 7.67 62.66 -16.37
CA SER A 186 6.88 63.67 -15.67
C SER A 186 7.77 64.72 -14.95
N VAL A 187 8.79 64.19 -14.24
CA VAL A 187 9.77 65.05 -13.56
C VAL A 187 10.56 65.89 -14.57
N GLU A 188 10.97 65.29 -15.70
CA GLU A 188 11.70 66.06 -16.74
C GLU A 188 10.82 67.10 -17.36
N LEU A 189 9.53 66.84 -17.60
CA LEU A 189 8.58 67.85 -18.09
C LEU A 189 8.40 69.02 -17.09
N CYS A 190 8.23 68.70 -15.80
CA CYS A 190 8.17 69.73 -14.75
C CYS A 190 9.42 70.60 -14.71
N LEU A 191 10.61 70.00 -14.80
CA LEU A 191 11.88 70.74 -14.81
C LEU A 191 11.99 71.66 -16.03
N ARG A 192 11.59 71.20 -17.23
CA ARG A 192 11.55 72.01 -18.45
C ARG A 192 10.57 73.16 -18.30
N THR A 193 9.40 72.98 -17.75
CA THR A 193 8.40 74.01 -17.50
C THR A 193 8.92 75.06 -16.54
N MET A 194 9.51 74.59 -15.41
CA MET A 194 10.16 75.55 -14.45
C MET A 194 11.30 76.36 -15.08
N GLN A 195 12.10 75.74 -15.94
CA GLN A 195 13.19 76.42 -16.63
C GLN A 195 12.67 77.48 -17.59
N THR A 196 11.52 77.29 -18.22
CA THR A 196 10.90 78.25 -19.14
C THR A 196 10.31 79.46 -18.43
N PHE A 197 9.60 79.26 -17.33
CA PHE A 197 8.89 80.30 -16.62
C PHE A 197 9.70 80.94 -15.47
N TYR A 198 10.64 80.21 -14.88
CA TYR A 198 11.49 80.65 -13.75
C TYR A 198 12.93 80.18 -13.95
N PRO A 199 13.72 80.83 -14.83
CA PRO A 199 15.03 80.29 -15.24
C PRO A 199 16.04 80.07 -14.11
N THR A 200 16.06 80.95 -13.10
CA THR A 200 16.96 80.75 -11.92
C THR A 200 16.59 79.58 -11.02
N LEU A 201 15.30 79.39 -10.75
CA LEU A 201 14.78 78.29 -9.98
C LEU A 201 14.88 76.96 -10.76
N GLY A 202 14.62 76.92 -12.06
CA GLY A 202 14.71 75.78 -12.91
C GLY A 202 16.12 75.20 -13.01
N SER A 203 17.15 76.10 -13.07
CA SER A 203 18.54 75.67 -13.09
C SER A 203 18.99 75.04 -11.76
N GLN A 204 18.50 75.52 -10.63
CA GLN A 204 18.76 74.93 -9.31
C GLN A 204 18.04 73.54 -9.13
N ALA A 205 16.79 73.46 -9.51
CA ALA A 205 16.02 72.26 -9.45
C ALA A 205 16.64 71.16 -10.33
N ARG A 206 17.13 71.44 -11.50
CA ARG A 206 17.82 70.51 -12.37
C ARG A 206 19.12 69.97 -11.77
N ARG A 207 19.91 70.81 -11.11
CA ARG A 207 21.13 70.43 -10.40
C ARG A 207 20.80 69.41 -9.26
N VAL A 208 19.76 69.69 -8.49
CA VAL A 208 19.30 68.74 -7.42
C VAL A 208 18.82 67.41 -8.00
N PHE A 209 18.07 67.48 -9.10
CA PHE A 209 17.62 66.26 -9.77
C PHE A 209 18.76 65.36 -10.27
N GLU A 210 19.79 65.94 -10.92
CA GLU A 210 20.97 65.23 -11.39
C GLU A 210 21.78 64.66 -10.22
N LEU A 211 21.89 65.41 -9.10
CA LEU A 211 22.53 64.93 -7.90
C LEU A 211 21.73 63.67 -7.28
N CYS A 212 20.41 63.79 -7.19
CA CYS A 212 19.58 62.72 -6.69
C CYS A 212 19.69 61.47 -7.58
N LYS A 213 19.74 61.65 -8.90
CA LYS A 213 19.92 60.55 -9.84
C LYS A 213 21.28 59.86 -9.66
N ALA A 214 22.37 60.61 -9.50
CA ALA A 214 23.72 60.08 -9.30
C ALA A 214 23.89 59.35 -7.94
N VAL A 215 23.00 59.56 -6.99
CA VAL A 215 23.01 58.86 -5.69
C VAL A 215 22.13 57.60 -5.72
N ALA A 216 21.17 57.53 -6.66
CA ALA A 216 20.23 56.39 -6.79
C ALA A 216 20.74 55.27 -7.72
N ASP A 217 21.73 55.56 -8.58
CA ASP A 217 22.47 54.57 -9.39
C ASP A 217 23.63 53.95 -8.58
#